data_e222ac5006ec75ac57aa879e7e2d7343
#
_entry.id   e222ac5006ec75ac57aa879e7e2d7343
#
_cell.length_a   1.000
_cell.length_b   1.000
_cell.length_c   1.000
_cell.angle_alpha   90.00
_cell.angle_beta   90.00
_cell.angle_gamma   90.00
#
_symmetry.space_group_name_H-M   'P 1'
#
loop_
_entity.id
_entity.type
_entity.pdbx_description
1 polymer ?
#
loop_
_entity_poly.entity_id
_entity_poly.type
_entity_poly.pdbx_seq_one_letter_code
_entity_poly.pdbx_strand_id
1 'polypeptide(L)'
;MRFSQKDNSLLIEYGSAVVMITPWGADSLRVRMTRENKMDEHNWALTVEPACTDSHIDIHEIDTTEPWWHSEEEIKKHSQSSMEASITNGKITAKVSFEGWISFYNDKGELLTEEYWRNRNRIDRYSVPIRVEGRELKPIPGTNDYSLAARFEAFDDEHIYGMGQYQDKSLDKKGSVLELCHRNSQASVPFYISSRGYGFLWNNPAVGNVVFGNNKTEWTAPVSYTHLRAHETPEHL
;
A
#
# COMPACT_ATOMS: atom_id res chain seq x y z
N MET A 1 -6.72 6.54 15.11
CA MET A 1 -6.32 6.96 13.76
C MET A 1 -6.99 8.26 13.44
N ARG A 2 -6.33 9.12 12.66
CA ARG A 2 -6.87 10.42 12.24
C ARG A 2 -6.68 10.57 10.75
N PHE A 3 -7.75 10.97 10.06
CA PHE A 3 -7.71 11.36 8.65
C PHE A 3 -7.77 12.87 8.52
N SER A 4 -7.05 13.42 7.56
CA SER A 4 -7.09 14.83 7.22
C SER A 4 -6.74 15.04 5.75
N GLN A 5 -7.20 16.14 5.20
CA GLN A 5 -6.81 16.59 3.87
C GLN A 5 -5.75 17.68 3.99
N LYS A 6 -4.70 17.55 3.19
CA LYS A 6 -3.70 18.60 3.01
C LYS A 6 -3.49 18.80 1.51
N ASP A 7 -3.84 19.97 1.02
CA ASP A 7 -3.88 20.26 -0.42
C ASP A 7 -4.73 19.20 -1.15
N ASN A 8 -4.20 18.52 -2.14
CA ASN A 8 -4.86 17.43 -2.86
C ASN A 8 -4.53 16.04 -2.31
N SER A 9 -3.95 15.94 -1.12
CA SER A 9 -3.49 14.68 -0.54
C SER A 9 -4.32 14.27 0.67
N LEU A 10 -4.58 12.97 0.78
CA LEU A 10 -5.16 12.36 1.97
C LEU A 10 -4.03 11.97 2.93
N LEU A 11 -4.09 12.48 4.17
CA LEU A 11 -3.18 12.12 5.25
C LEU A 11 -3.87 11.18 6.24
N ILE A 12 -3.12 10.17 6.65
CA ILE A 12 -3.51 9.16 7.62
C ILE A 12 -2.46 9.15 8.72
N GLU A 13 -2.84 9.56 9.93
CA GLU A 13 -1.95 9.58 11.09
C GLU A 13 -2.34 8.46 12.06
N TYR A 14 -1.39 7.59 12.39
CA TYR A 14 -1.58 6.56 13.40
C TYR A 14 -0.29 6.31 14.20
N GLY A 15 -0.39 6.45 15.51
CA GLY A 15 0.79 6.40 16.37
C GLY A 15 1.83 7.45 15.97
N SER A 16 3.05 6.99 15.68
CA SER A 16 4.15 7.84 15.20
C SER A 16 4.31 7.83 13.68
N ALA A 17 3.40 7.19 12.95
CA ALA A 17 3.49 7.07 11.51
C ALA A 17 2.48 7.98 10.81
N VAL A 18 2.93 8.55 9.69
CA VAL A 18 2.09 9.34 8.76
C VAL A 18 2.14 8.67 7.39
N VAL A 19 0.97 8.39 6.84
CA VAL A 19 0.81 7.96 5.45
C VAL A 19 0.17 9.08 4.67
N MET A 20 0.70 9.34 3.48
CA MET A 20 0.18 10.33 2.56
C MET A 20 -0.16 9.67 1.24
N ILE A 21 -1.40 9.82 0.79
CA ILE A 21 -1.85 9.40 -0.54
C ILE A 21 -2.06 10.65 -1.37
N THR A 22 -1.28 10.79 -2.43
CA THR A 22 -1.24 11.97 -3.30
C THR A 22 -1.64 11.56 -4.72
N PRO A 23 -2.50 12.33 -5.41
CA PRO A 23 -2.76 12.15 -6.82
C PRO A 23 -1.47 12.32 -7.63
N TRP A 24 -1.29 11.50 -8.68
CA TRP A 24 -0.13 11.58 -9.55
C TRP A 24 -0.53 11.37 -11.00
N GLY A 25 -0.48 12.43 -11.81
CA GLY A 25 -1.01 12.37 -13.17
C GLY A 25 -2.53 12.16 -13.22
N ALA A 26 -3.00 11.62 -14.34
CA ALA A 26 -4.45 11.51 -14.60
C ALA A 26 -5.14 10.39 -13.81
N ASP A 27 -4.50 9.22 -13.73
CA ASP A 27 -5.13 7.99 -13.23
C ASP A 27 -4.22 7.21 -12.27
N SER A 28 -3.40 7.90 -11.48
CA SER A 28 -2.54 7.21 -10.52
C SER A 28 -2.49 7.88 -9.15
N LEU A 29 -2.14 7.11 -8.14
CA LEU A 29 -1.99 7.53 -6.76
C LEU A 29 -0.60 7.16 -6.25
N ARG A 30 0.02 8.08 -5.53
CA ARG A 30 1.30 7.87 -4.87
C ARG A 30 1.10 7.71 -3.38
N VAL A 31 1.49 6.57 -2.84
CA VAL A 31 1.45 6.31 -1.39
C VAL A 31 2.85 6.47 -0.82
N ARG A 32 2.96 7.27 0.23
CA ARG A 32 4.21 7.48 0.99
C ARG A 32 3.94 7.28 2.47
N MET A 33 4.92 6.75 3.20
CA MET A 33 4.84 6.58 4.65
C MET A 33 6.13 7.07 5.30
N THR A 34 6.00 7.72 6.45
CA THR A 34 7.13 8.14 7.28
C THR A 34 6.81 7.98 8.76
N ARG A 35 7.84 7.85 9.59
CA ARG A 35 7.77 8.01 11.05
C ARG A 35 8.42 9.31 11.51
N GLU A 36 8.84 10.13 10.59
CA GLU A 36 9.42 11.45 10.86
C GLU A 36 8.37 12.55 10.75
N ASN A 37 8.68 13.72 11.33
CA ASN A 37 7.78 14.87 11.31
C ASN A 37 7.60 15.49 9.91
N LYS A 38 8.43 15.10 8.95
CA LYS A 38 8.40 15.64 7.59
C LYS A 38 8.43 14.54 6.55
N MET A 39 7.50 14.59 5.61
CA MET A 39 7.51 13.74 4.43
C MET A 39 8.63 14.19 3.49
N ASP A 40 9.45 13.24 2.98
CA ASP A 40 10.46 13.55 1.98
C ASP A 40 9.81 13.86 0.63
N GLU A 41 10.21 14.97 0.02
CA GLU A 41 9.67 15.44 -1.26
C GLU A 41 10.52 15.03 -2.47
N HIS A 42 11.65 14.35 -2.26
CA HIS A 42 12.51 13.93 -3.36
C HIS A 42 11.85 12.88 -4.25
N ASN A 43 12.01 13.04 -5.55
CA ASN A 43 11.52 12.13 -6.58
C ASN A 43 12.71 11.43 -7.24
N TRP A 44 13.09 10.27 -6.72
CA TRP A 44 14.28 9.55 -7.19
C TRP A 44 14.12 8.95 -8.59
N ALA A 45 12.96 8.35 -8.87
CA ALA A 45 12.69 7.68 -10.15
C ALA A 45 11.78 8.48 -11.08
N LEU A 46 11.21 9.59 -10.62
CA LEU A 46 10.23 10.38 -11.37
C LEU A 46 10.84 11.71 -11.73
N THR A 47 10.99 11.97 -13.01
CA THR A 47 11.67 13.17 -13.53
C THR A 47 10.79 14.41 -13.57
N VAL A 48 9.48 14.22 -13.67
CA VAL A 48 8.49 15.32 -13.76
C VAL A 48 7.28 14.96 -12.90
N GLU A 49 6.78 15.94 -12.16
CA GLU A 49 5.46 15.84 -11.53
C GLU A 49 4.39 16.11 -12.60
N PRO A 50 3.58 15.12 -12.97
CA PRO A 50 2.50 15.36 -13.89
C PRO A 50 1.45 16.26 -13.24
N ALA A 51 0.84 17.14 -14.03
CA ALA A 51 -0.29 17.92 -13.57
C ALA A 51 -1.41 16.99 -13.08
N CYS A 52 -1.82 17.18 -11.84
CA CYS A 52 -2.97 16.47 -11.29
C CYS A 52 -4.25 17.02 -11.93
N THR A 53 -5.12 16.13 -12.33
CA THR A 53 -6.48 16.43 -12.72
C THR A 53 -7.44 16.23 -11.53
N ASP A 54 -8.70 16.19 -11.74
CA ASP A 54 -9.74 16.19 -10.71
C ASP A 54 -9.60 15.07 -9.66
N SER A 55 -8.94 15.37 -8.55
CA SER A 55 -8.91 14.49 -7.40
C SER A 55 -9.99 14.84 -6.40
N HIS A 56 -10.65 13.84 -5.84
CA HIS A 56 -11.67 13.98 -4.83
C HIS A 56 -11.31 13.17 -3.59
N ILE A 57 -11.43 13.80 -2.41
CA ILE A 57 -11.19 13.16 -1.12
C ILE A 57 -12.51 13.16 -0.35
N ASP A 58 -12.89 12.00 0.17
CA ASP A 58 -14.01 11.82 1.06
C ASP A 58 -13.55 11.25 2.40
N ILE A 59 -13.98 11.84 3.51
CA ILE A 59 -13.70 11.37 4.86
C ILE A 59 -15.04 11.32 5.58
N HIS A 60 -15.47 10.14 6.00
CA HIS A 60 -16.77 9.94 6.60
C HIS A 60 -16.72 9.04 7.82
N GLU A 61 -17.74 9.20 8.65
CA GLU A 61 -17.93 8.41 9.87
C GLU A 61 -18.66 7.11 9.55
N ILE A 62 -18.21 6.01 10.13
CA ILE A 62 -18.85 4.71 10.03
C ILE A 62 -19.15 4.15 11.42
N ASP A 63 -20.18 3.32 11.50
CA ASP A 63 -20.45 2.51 12.68
C ASP A 63 -19.70 1.18 12.59
N THR A 64 -18.77 0.96 13.52
CA THR A 64 -17.94 -0.23 13.60
C THR A 64 -18.42 -1.25 14.60
N THR A 65 -19.71 -1.25 14.93
CA THR A 65 -20.28 -2.30 15.78
C THR A 65 -20.02 -3.69 15.21
N GLU A 66 -19.38 -4.54 16.00
CA GLU A 66 -19.15 -5.95 15.65
C GLU A 66 -20.43 -6.76 15.86
N PRO A 67 -21.14 -7.20 14.79
CA PRO A 67 -22.52 -7.66 14.90
C PRO A 67 -22.67 -9.11 15.40
N TRP A 68 -21.62 -9.86 15.69
CA TRP A 68 -21.74 -11.32 15.83
C TRP A 68 -21.34 -11.91 17.17
N TRP A 69 -20.99 -11.10 18.16
CA TRP A 69 -20.56 -11.55 19.49
C TRP A 69 -21.47 -11.09 20.64
N HIS A 70 -22.43 -10.21 20.37
CA HIS A 70 -23.18 -9.51 21.42
C HIS A 70 -24.67 -9.54 21.14
N SER A 71 -25.47 -9.56 22.20
CA SER A 71 -26.89 -9.31 22.10
C SER A 71 -27.17 -7.90 21.57
N GLU A 72 -28.35 -7.66 20.98
CA GLU A 72 -28.72 -6.32 20.47
C GLU A 72 -28.57 -5.20 21.52
N GLU A 73 -28.71 -5.52 22.82
CA GLU A 73 -28.53 -4.57 23.91
C GLU A 73 -27.05 -4.22 24.14
N GLU A 74 -26.14 -5.19 23.99
CA GLU A 74 -24.70 -4.97 24.10
C GLU A 74 -24.14 -4.22 22.88
N ILE A 75 -24.65 -4.50 21.68
CA ILE A 75 -24.33 -3.75 20.45
C ILE A 75 -24.62 -2.26 20.62
N LYS A 76 -25.81 -1.90 21.12
CA LYS A 76 -26.17 -0.50 21.37
C LYS A 76 -25.31 0.17 22.43
N LYS A 77 -24.75 -0.57 23.36
CA LYS A 77 -23.92 -0.06 24.46
C LYS A 77 -22.45 0.12 24.06
N HIS A 78 -21.99 -0.54 23.00
CA HIS A 78 -20.61 -0.57 22.53
C HIS A 78 -20.45 -0.10 21.07
N SER A 79 -21.46 0.58 20.53
CA SER A 79 -21.34 1.25 19.23
C SER A 79 -20.16 2.22 19.28
N GLN A 80 -19.13 1.94 18.48
CA GLN A 80 -17.98 2.81 18.30
C GLN A 80 -18.04 3.44 16.92
N SER A 81 -18.11 4.76 16.92
CA SER A 81 -17.91 5.51 15.70
C SER A 81 -16.44 5.49 15.30
N SER A 82 -16.17 5.20 14.05
CA SER A 82 -14.84 5.23 13.45
C SER A 82 -14.89 6.00 12.14
N MET A 83 -13.73 6.38 11.66
CA MET A 83 -13.61 7.14 10.40
C MET A 83 -13.02 6.24 9.31
N GLU A 84 -13.54 6.37 8.11
CA GLU A 84 -12.94 5.86 6.88
C GLU A 84 -12.69 7.01 5.91
N ALA A 85 -11.82 6.77 4.93
CA ALA A 85 -11.50 7.77 3.94
C ALA A 85 -11.30 7.16 2.56
N SER A 86 -11.52 7.95 1.53
CA SER A 86 -11.15 7.60 0.17
C SER A 86 -10.55 8.78 -0.57
N ILE A 87 -9.73 8.48 -1.57
CA ILE A 87 -9.21 9.44 -2.52
C ILE A 87 -9.34 8.87 -3.92
N THR A 88 -9.97 9.64 -4.80
CA THR A 88 -10.14 9.29 -6.22
C THR A 88 -9.31 10.25 -7.06
N ASN A 89 -8.59 9.72 -8.05
CA ASN A 89 -7.91 10.49 -9.07
C ASN A 89 -8.15 9.84 -10.45
N GLY A 90 -8.96 10.49 -11.27
CA GLY A 90 -9.41 9.94 -12.55
C GLY A 90 -10.11 8.59 -12.38
N LYS A 91 -9.47 7.52 -12.88
CA LYS A 91 -10.04 6.16 -12.87
C LYS A 91 -9.62 5.29 -11.70
N ILE A 92 -8.82 5.81 -10.77
CA ILE A 92 -8.38 5.05 -9.60
C ILE A 92 -8.94 5.64 -8.31
N THR A 93 -9.38 4.77 -7.41
CA THR A 93 -9.83 5.13 -6.07
C THR A 93 -9.09 4.29 -5.04
N ALA A 94 -8.42 4.95 -4.10
CA ALA A 94 -7.92 4.29 -2.88
C ALA A 94 -8.94 4.49 -1.75
N LYS A 95 -9.35 3.40 -1.12
CA LYS A 95 -10.16 3.41 0.10
C LYS A 95 -9.30 3.01 1.27
N VAL A 96 -9.43 3.74 2.37
CA VAL A 96 -8.67 3.50 3.60
C VAL A 96 -9.64 3.14 4.69
N SER A 97 -9.52 1.92 5.20
CA SER A 97 -10.37 1.42 6.27
C SER A 97 -10.09 2.12 7.60
N PHE A 98 -11.00 1.99 8.55
CA PHE A 98 -10.82 2.51 9.91
C PHE A 98 -9.62 1.90 10.66
N GLU A 99 -9.11 0.76 10.23
CA GLU A 99 -7.87 0.15 10.75
C GLU A 99 -6.62 0.61 10.01
N GLY A 100 -6.76 1.31 8.86
CA GLY A 100 -5.69 1.95 8.11
C GLY A 100 -5.11 1.13 6.98
N TRP A 101 -5.71 0.02 6.58
CA TRP A 101 -5.29 -0.63 5.34
C TRP A 101 -5.89 0.04 4.11
N ILE A 102 -5.20 -0.05 2.99
CA ILE A 102 -5.58 0.58 1.74
C ILE A 102 -5.99 -0.50 0.72
N SER A 103 -7.13 -0.27 0.07
CA SER A 103 -7.62 -1.06 -1.06
C SER A 103 -7.81 -0.14 -2.26
N PHE A 104 -7.44 -0.60 -3.45
CA PHE A 104 -7.47 0.19 -4.69
C PHE A 104 -8.50 -0.39 -5.66
N TYR A 105 -9.27 0.50 -6.25
CA TYR A 105 -10.39 0.16 -7.15
C TYR A 105 -10.27 0.94 -8.45
N ASN A 106 -10.76 0.34 -9.54
CA ASN A 106 -10.92 1.03 -10.82
C ASN A 106 -12.22 1.86 -10.86
N ASP A 107 -12.46 2.54 -11.97
CA ASP A 107 -13.65 3.37 -12.22
C ASP A 107 -14.97 2.58 -12.27
N LYS A 108 -14.90 1.24 -12.42
CA LYS A 108 -16.06 0.34 -12.35
C LYS A 108 -16.34 -0.16 -10.93
N GLY A 109 -15.50 0.20 -9.96
CA GLY A 109 -15.58 -0.29 -8.59
C GLY A 109 -15.04 -1.71 -8.40
N GLU A 110 -14.28 -2.23 -9.35
CA GLU A 110 -13.62 -3.53 -9.25
C GLU A 110 -12.33 -3.37 -8.44
N LEU A 111 -12.09 -4.30 -7.51
CA LEU A 111 -10.87 -4.31 -6.69
C LEU A 111 -9.66 -4.66 -7.57
N LEU A 112 -8.69 -3.77 -7.63
CA LEU A 112 -7.42 -3.96 -8.34
C LEU A 112 -6.41 -4.69 -7.46
N THR A 113 -6.10 -4.10 -6.33
CA THR A 113 -5.19 -4.65 -5.32
C THR A 113 -5.55 -4.09 -3.95
N GLU A 114 -5.11 -4.76 -2.90
CA GLU A 114 -5.28 -4.31 -1.53
C GLU A 114 -4.12 -4.75 -0.64
N GLU A 115 -3.89 -4.03 0.43
CA GLU A 115 -2.87 -4.39 1.40
C GLU A 115 -3.20 -5.70 2.10
N TYR A 116 -2.20 -6.54 2.26
CA TYR A 116 -2.29 -7.77 3.04
C TYR A 116 -2.39 -7.45 4.52
N TRP A 117 -3.58 -7.62 5.07
CA TRP A 117 -3.86 -7.33 6.46
C TRP A 117 -4.31 -8.57 7.20
N ARG A 118 -3.65 -8.88 8.31
CA ARG A 118 -4.07 -9.96 9.20
C ARG A 118 -4.01 -9.47 10.64
N ASN A 119 -5.17 -9.38 11.25
CA ASN A 119 -5.31 -9.00 12.65
C ASN A 119 -6.20 -10.03 13.37
N ARG A 120 -5.58 -10.96 14.06
CA ARG A 120 -6.29 -12.00 14.82
C ARG A 120 -6.92 -11.51 16.12
N ASN A 121 -6.57 -10.30 16.58
CA ASN A 121 -7.21 -9.72 17.77
C ASN A 121 -8.73 -9.53 17.61
N ARG A 122 -9.23 -9.46 16.38
CA ARG A 122 -10.67 -9.37 16.11
C ARG A 122 -11.38 -10.71 16.25
N ILE A 123 -10.68 -11.83 16.14
CA ILE A 123 -11.28 -13.18 16.15
C ILE A 123 -11.40 -13.73 17.57
N ASP A 124 -10.44 -13.41 18.43
CA ASP A 124 -10.42 -13.88 19.81
C ASP A 124 -9.60 -12.94 20.69
N ARG A 125 -10.23 -12.40 21.75
CA ARG A 125 -9.55 -11.53 22.73
C ARG A 125 -8.45 -12.23 23.53
N TYR A 126 -8.45 -13.54 23.52
CA TYR A 126 -7.54 -14.37 24.33
C TYR A 126 -6.47 -15.08 23.51
N SER A 127 -6.55 -15.03 22.17
CA SER A 127 -5.51 -15.60 21.32
C SER A 127 -4.29 -14.69 21.28
N VAL A 128 -3.11 -15.30 21.18
CA VAL A 128 -1.88 -14.55 20.95
C VAL A 128 -2.01 -13.80 19.61
N PRO A 129 -1.97 -12.48 19.62
CA PRO A 129 -2.22 -11.69 18.44
C PRO A 129 -1.10 -11.85 17.43
N ILE A 130 -1.39 -12.47 16.31
CA ILE A 130 -0.54 -12.34 15.14
C ILE A 130 -1.09 -11.16 14.35
N ARG A 131 -0.37 -10.05 14.39
CA ARG A 131 -0.65 -8.87 13.60
C ARG A 131 0.34 -8.79 12.46
N VAL A 132 -0.16 -8.79 11.23
CA VAL A 132 0.62 -8.51 10.03
C VAL A 132 0.04 -7.28 9.37
N GLU A 133 0.83 -6.24 9.29
CA GLU A 133 0.43 -4.98 8.67
C GLU A 133 0.82 -4.96 7.20
N GLY A 134 0.02 -4.29 6.38
CA GLY A 134 0.31 -4.07 4.96
C GLY A 134 1.59 -3.26 4.78
N ARG A 135 1.83 -2.29 5.66
CA ARG A 135 3.05 -1.46 5.67
C ARG A 135 3.72 -1.54 7.01
N GLU A 136 5.03 -1.68 7.01
CA GLU A 136 5.81 -1.79 8.22
C GLU A 136 7.13 -1.04 8.10
N LEU A 137 7.45 -0.21 9.10
CA LEU A 137 8.74 0.43 9.29
C LEU A 137 9.30 -0.03 10.64
N LYS A 138 10.31 -0.89 10.62
CA LYS A 138 11.00 -1.38 11.82
C LYS A 138 12.31 -0.64 12.01
N PRO A 139 12.56 0.02 13.15
CA PRO A 139 13.84 0.63 13.43
C PRO A 139 14.97 -0.41 13.36
N ILE A 140 16.08 -0.05 12.76
CA ILE A 140 17.30 -0.86 12.75
C ILE A 140 18.13 -0.47 13.97
N PRO A 141 18.35 -1.36 14.95
CA PRO A 141 19.07 -1.03 16.17
C PRO A 141 20.46 -0.45 15.90
N GLY A 142 20.77 0.66 16.57
CA GLY A 142 22.08 1.33 16.44
C GLY A 142 22.21 2.27 15.25
N THR A 143 21.13 2.48 14.49
CA THR A 143 21.07 3.43 13.38
C THR A 143 19.84 4.33 13.50
N ASN A 144 19.75 5.34 12.63
CA ASN A 144 18.52 6.14 12.43
C ASN A 144 17.64 5.60 11.30
N ASP A 145 17.94 4.40 10.81
CA ASP A 145 17.33 3.80 9.65
C ASP A 145 16.20 2.84 10.02
N TYR A 146 15.41 2.49 9.03
CA TYR A 146 14.29 1.56 9.16
C TYR A 146 14.40 0.43 8.14
N SER A 147 14.05 -0.78 8.55
CA SER A 147 13.68 -1.84 7.64
C SER A 147 12.22 -1.64 7.21
N LEU A 148 11.99 -1.72 5.93
CA LEU A 148 10.72 -1.45 5.28
C LEU A 148 10.12 -2.73 4.72
N ALA A 149 8.81 -2.94 4.95
CA ALA A 149 8.03 -3.94 4.26
C ALA A 149 6.69 -3.36 3.78
N ALA A 150 6.30 -3.71 2.55
CA ALA A 150 4.95 -3.50 2.02
C ALA A 150 4.41 -4.83 1.51
N ARG A 151 3.16 -5.13 1.88
CA ARG A 151 2.53 -6.40 1.60
C ARG A 151 1.15 -6.18 1.00
N PHE A 152 0.86 -6.94 -0.05
CA PHE A 152 -0.42 -6.91 -0.76
C PHE A 152 -1.00 -8.31 -0.84
N GLU A 153 -2.33 -8.42 -0.93
CA GLU A 153 -2.99 -9.68 -1.22
C GLU A 153 -2.51 -10.20 -2.58
N ALA A 154 -2.42 -11.51 -2.69
CA ALA A 154 -2.14 -12.18 -3.95
C ALA A 154 -3.40 -12.93 -4.39
N PHE A 155 -3.89 -12.62 -5.57
CA PHE A 155 -5.06 -13.25 -6.15
C PHE A 155 -4.65 -14.44 -7.03
N ASP A 156 -5.34 -15.56 -6.92
CA ASP A 156 -4.96 -16.80 -7.63
C ASP A 156 -4.98 -16.65 -9.15
N ASP A 157 -5.87 -15.82 -9.67
CA ASP A 157 -6.08 -15.53 -11.09
C ASP A 157 -5.21 -14.38 -11.63
N GLU A 158 -4.38 -13.78 -10.78
CA GLU A 158 -3.52 -12.67 -11.17
C GLU A 158 -2.21 -13.13 -11.77
N HIS A 159 -1.85 -12.55 -12.90
CA HIS A 159 -0.56 -12.68 -13.56
C HIS A 159 0.21 -11.37 -13.49
N ILE A 160 1.53 -11.46 -13.30
CA ILE A 160 2.40 -10.30 -13.07
C ILE A 160 3.50 -10.26 -14.12
N TYR A 161 3.61 -9.15 -14.83
CA TYR A 161 4.57 -8.97 -15.93
C TYR A 161 5.44 -7.74 -15.70
N GLY A 162 6.68 -7.77 -16.12
CA GLY A 162 7.62 -6.65 -15.99
C GLY A 162 8.80 -6.94 -15.11
N MET A 163 9.15 -6.02 -14.20
CA MET A 163 10.31 -6.06 -13.29
C MET A 163 11.66 -5.85 -13.98
N GLY A 164 11.70 -5.59 -15.28
CA GLY A 164 12.92 -5.43 -16.05
C GLY A 164 13.44 -6.77 -16.62
N GLN A 165 14.75 -6.90 -16.71
CA GLN A 165 15.41 -8.07 -17.30
C GLN A 165 16.10 -8.89 -16.21
N TYR A 166 15.57 -10.07 -15.94
CA TYR A 166 16.17 -11.08 -15.08
C TYR A 166 16.54 -12.33 -15.89
N GLN A 167 17.49 -13.12 -15.39
CA GLN A 167 17.92 -14.38 -16.00
C GLN A 167 16.96 -15.52 -15.62
N ASP A 168 15.68 -15.29 -15.68
CA ASP A 168 14.66 -16.32 -15.50
C ASP A 168 13.97 -16.62 -16.85
N LYS A 169 13.32 -17.77 -16.94
CA LYS A 169 12.60 -18.20 -18.15
C LYS A 169 11.11 -17.83 -18.11
N SER A 170 10.63 -17.33 -16.99
CA SER A 170 9.20 -17.04 -16.81
C SER A 170 8.90 -15.60 -17.16
N LEU A 171 7.95 -15.40 -18.07
CA LEU A 171 7.39 -14.09 -18.36
C LEU A 171 6.50 -13.64 -17.21
N ASP A 172 5.65 -14.52 -16.70
CA ASP A 172 4.84 -14.30 -15.50
C ASP A 172 5.72 -14.43 -14.26
N LYS A 173 5.74 -13.40 -13.43
CA LYS A 173 6.53 -13.34 -12.20
C LYS A 173 5.82 -13.92 -10.98
N LYS A 174 4.58 -14.39 -11.12
CA LYS A 174 3.89 -15.09 -10.03
C LYS A 174 4.72 -16.29 -9.55
N GLY A 175 4.90 -16.41 -8.24
CA GLY A 175 5.76 -17.42 -7.63
C GLY A 175 7.25 -17.08 -7.60
N SER A 176 7.69 -15.94 -8.15
CA SER A 176 9.11 -15.56 -8.20
C SER A 176 9.55 -14.77 -6.96
N VAL A 177 10.84 -14.91 -6.66
CA VAL A 177 11.55 -14.03 -5.69
C VAL A 177 12.64 -13.30 -6.47
N LEU A 178 12.59 -11.96 -6.46
CA LEU A 178 13.52 -11.13 -7.20
C LEU A 178 14.26 -10.20 -6.25
N GLU A 179 15.58 -10.11 -6.42
CA GLU A 179 16.40 -9.10 -5.76
C GLU A 179 16.37 -7.82 -6.60
N LEU A 180 16.04 -6.69 -5.96
CA LEU A 180 15.94 -5.39 -6.61
C LEU A 180 17.32 -4.74 -6.66
N CYS A 181 18.18 -5.26 -7.52
CA CYS A 181 19.56 -4.82 -7.68
C CYS A 181 19.99 -4.96 -9.13
N HIS A 182 20.74 -3.99 -9.62
CA HIS A 182 21.42 -4.11 -10.91
C HIS A 182 22.67 -5.00 -10.76
N ARG A 183 22.77 -5.99 -11.60
CA ARG A 183 23.96 -6.86 -11.69
C ARG A 183 24.36 -7.06 -13.15
N ASN A 184 25.55 -7.58 -13.40
CA ASN A 184 25.93 -7.98 -14.75
C ASN A 184 24.91 -8.99 -15.30
N SER A 185 24.41 -8.72 -16.49
CA SER A 185 23.33 -9.44 -17.19
C SER A 185 21.93 -9.28 -16.60
N GLN A 186 21.73 -8.41 -15.61
CA GLN A 186 20.41 -8.10 -15.04
C GLN A 186 20.17 -6.60 -14.97
N ALA A 187 18.98 -6.18 -15.39
CA ALA A 187 18.48 -4.82 -15.23
C ALA A 187 17.19 -4.86 -14.42
N SER A 188 17.27 -4.43 -13.16
CA SER A 188 16.11 -4.36 -12.27
C SER A 188 15.34 -3.07 -12.53
N VAL A 189 14.08 -3.20 -12.92
CA VAL A 189 13.11 -2.10 -13.01
C VAL A 189 11.97 -2.45 -12.08
N PRO A 190 11.83 -1.82 -10.91
CA PRO A 190 10.86 -2.23 -9.90
C PRO A 190 9.44 -1.74 -10.26
N PHE A 191 9.01 -2.10 -11.45
CA PHE A 191 7.69 -1.82 -12.01
C PHE A 191 7.11 -3.09 -12.63
N TYR A 192 5.85 -3.37 -12.32
CA TYR A 192 5.10 -4.45 -12.95
C TYR A 192 3.73 -4.00 -13.42
N ILE A 193 3.17 -4.77 -14.34
CA ILE A 193 1.80 -4.69 -14.81
C ILE A 193 1.08 -5.96 -14.38
N SER A 194 -0.10 -5.80 -13.79
CA SER A 194 -0.98 -6.89 -13.41
C SER A 194 -2.02 -7.16 -14.48
N SER A 195 -2.37 -8.45 -14.68
CA SER A 195 -3.51 -8.86 -15.51
C SER A 195 -4.85 -8.30 -15.02
N ARG A 196 -4.90 -7.76 -13.80
CA ARG A 196 -6.08 -7.08 -13.23
C ARG A 196 -6.23 -5.63 -13.69
N GLY A 197 -5.36 -5.16 -14.60
CA GLY A 197 -5.47 -3.86 -15.24
C GLY A 197 -4.87 -2.70 -14.45
N TYR A 198 -3.83 -2.93 -13.67
CA TYR A 198 -3.07 -1.88 -13.00
C TYR A 198 -1.56 -2.08 -13.13
N GLY A 199 -0.81 -1.00 -12.96
CA GLY A 199 0.64 -1.02 -12.82
C GLY A 199 1.06 -0.62 -11.40
N PHE A 200 2.17 -1.17 -10.92
CA PHE A 200 2.73 -0.85 -9.60
C PHE A 200 4.21 -0.50 -9.74
N LEU A 201 4.60 0.65 -9.22
CA LEU A 201 5.99 1.09 -9.15
C LEU A 201 6.47 1.14 -7.70
N TRP A 202 7.46 0.32 -7.38
CA TRP A 202 8.20 0.41 -6.13
C TRP A 202 9.28 1.49 -6.22
N ASN A 203 8.92 2.72 -5.87
CA ASN A 203 9.84 3.86 -5.94
C ASN A 203 10.70 3.96 -4.68
N ASN A 204 11.59 3.01 -4.47
CA ASN A 204 12.56 3.00 -3.39
C ASN A 204 13.96 2.72 -3.96
N PRO A 205 14.98 3.58 -3.69
CA PRO A 205 16.32 3.44 -4.26
C PRO A 205 17.17 2.38 -3.58
N ALA A 206 16.75 1.84 -2.45
CA ALA A 206 17.54 0.83 -1.74
C ALA A 206 17.46 -0.53 -2.43
N VAL A 207 18.55 -1.27 -2.33
CA VAL A 207 18.56 -2.69 -2.68
C VAL A 207 17.58 -3.43 -1.78
N GLY A 208 16.69 -4.18 -2.37
CA GLY A 208 15.64 -4.89 -1.65
C GLY A 208 15.25 -6.18 -2.35
N ASN A 209 14.12 -6.73 -1.93
CA ASN A 209 13.56 -7.93 -2.54
C ASN A 209 12.07 -7.78 -2.76
N VAL A 210 11.56 -8.47 -3.77
CA VAL A 210 10.14 -8.72 -3.92
C VAL A 210 9.87 -10.23 -3.98
N VAL A 211 8.83 -10.64 -3.30
CA VAL A 211 8.28 -12.01 -3.33
C VAL A 211 6.88 -11.93 -3.90
N PHE A 212 6.67 -12.46 -5.10
CA PHE A 212 5.35 -12.63 -5.68
C PHE A 212 4.78 -14.00 -5.28
N GLY A 213 4.42 -14.14 -4.00
CA GLY A 213 3.91 -15.41 -3.47
C GLY A 213 2.45 -15.67 -3.86
N ASN A 214 1.99 -16.89 -3.59
CA ASN A 214 0.59 -17.26 -3.86
C ASN A 214 -0.38 -16.69 -2.82
N ASN A 215 0.10 -16.38 -1.62
CA ASN A 215 -0.72 -15.86 -0.52
C ASN A 215 -0.56 -14.36 -0.28
N LYS A 216 0.56 -13.80 -0.72
CA LYS A 216 0.85 -12.36 -0.64
C LYS A 216 1.99 -11.99 -1.56
N THR A 217 1.97 -10.76 -2.03
CA THR A 217 3.14 -10.07 -2.60
C THR A 217 3.81 -9.26 -1.49
N GLU A 218 5.12 -9.43 -1.32
CA GLU A 218 5.87 -8.72 -0.28
C GLU A 218 7.09 -8.02 -0.85
N TRP A 219 7.17 -6.73 -0.65
CA TRP A 219 8.31 -5.88 -0.97
C TRP A 219 9.07 -5.58 0.30
N THR A 220 10.38 -5.77 0.30
CA THR A 220 11.23 -5.46 1.45
C THR A 220 12.46 -4.70 1.02
N ALA A 221 12.87 -3.75 1.85
CA ALA A 221 14.14 -3.05 1.69
C ALA A 221 14.75 -2.79 3.07
N PRO A 222 16.02 -3.16 3.31
CA PRO A 222 16.80 -2.62 4.41
C PRO A 222 17.20 -1.20 4.02
N VAL A 223 16.74 -0.18 4.71
CA VAL A 223 16.83 1.19 4.19
C VAL A 223 17.62 2.11 5.07
N SER A 224 18.42 2.96 4.42
CA SER A 224 18.95 4.21 4.95
C SER A 224 18.03 5.42 4.72
N TYR A 225 16.83 5.25 4.21
CA TYR A 225 15.90 6.34 3.91
C TYR A 225 14.50 6.00 4.40
N THR A 226 13.90 6.91 5.11
CA THR A 226 12.72 6.76 5.97
C THR A 226 11.38 6.69 5.23
N HIS A 227 11.34 6.37 3.92
CA HIS A 227 10.11 6.52 3.15
C HIS A 227 9.76 5.29 2.32
N LEU A 228 8.56 4.78 2.54
CA LEU A 228 7.89 3.87 1.62
C LEU A 228 7.30 4.66 0.46
N ARG A 229 7.56 4.23 -0.77
CA ARG A 229 6.98 4.81 -1.98
C ARG A 229 6.47 3.73 -2.89
N ALA A 230 5.18 3.75 -3.15
CA ALA A 230 4.51 2.92 -4.13
C ALA A 230 3.67 3.80 -5.06
N HIS A 231 3.66 3.49 -6.33
CA HIS A 231 2.79 4.11 -7.33
C HIS A 231 1.95 3.03 -7.98
N GLU A 232 0.68 3.27 -8.07
CA GLU A 232 -0.26 2.40 -8.77
C GLU A 232 -0.90 3.20 -9.90
N THR A 233 -0.77 2.70 -11.12
CA THR A 233 -1.36 3.30 -12.32
C THR A 233 -2.21 2.24 -13.01
N PRO A 234 -3.52 2.46 -13.23
CA PRO A 234 -4.25 1.68 -14.22
C PRO A 234 -3.72 2.08 -15.60
N GLU A 235 -3.08 1.16 -16.29
CA GLU A 235 -2.72 1.36 -17.69
C GLU A 235 -3.81 0.85 -18.60
N HIS A 236 -4.11 1.63 -19.61
CA HIS A 236 -4.96 1.18 -20.71
C HIS A 236 -4.13 0.22 -21.59
N LEU A 237 -4.47 -1.04 -21.54
CA LEU A 237 -4.13 -2.01 -22.58
C LEU A 237 -5.14 -1.95 -23.72
#